data_fb817844cf3f30cb730668b25aa720fc
#
_entry.id   fb817844cf3f30cb730668b25aa720fc
#
_cell.length_a   1.000
_cell.length_b   1.000
_cell.length_c   1.000
_cell.angle_alpha   90.00
_cell.angle_beta   90.00
_cell.angle_gamma   90.00
#
_symmetry.space_group_name_H-M   'P 1'
#
loop_
_entity.id
_entity.type
_entity.pdbx_description
1 polymer ?
#
loop_
_entity_poly.entity_id
_entity_poly.type
_entity_poly.pdbx_seq_one_letter_code
_entity_poly.pdbx_strand_id
1 'polypeptide(L)'
;MSKAEIKPGICGFTTTVEVNKNGMRSCSLTVKSDCSHIQKLGAKLAEIDPFREIDPRGEGPAVFRAAADTLPHPACPVPVGIIKAIEVESGLALPRDVEIKLSK
;
A
#
# COMPACT_ATOMS: atom_id res chain seq x y z
N MET A 1 0.47 14.45 5.67
CA MET A 1 -0.36 13.29 5.30
C MET A 1 -0.30 13.07 3.81
N SER A 2 -0.02 11.83 3.41
CA SER A 2 -0.02 11.45 1.98
C SER A 2 -1.19 10.51 1.73
N LYS A 3 -1.66 10.49 0.49
CA LYS A 3 -2.84 9.74 0.11
C LYS A 3 -2.62 9.06 -1.23
N ALA A 4 -3.09 7.82 -1.34
CA ALA A 4 -3.14 7.11 -2.62
C ALA A 4 -4.57 6.66 -2.89
N GLU A 5 -5.02 6.88 -4.11
CA GLU A 5 -6.26 6.31 -4.62
C GLU A 5 -5.88 5.26 -5.64
N ILE A 6 -6.30 4.03 -5.42
CA ILE A 6 -5.88 2.90 -6.24
C ILE A 6 -7.11 2.29 -6.90
N LYS A 7 -7.13 2.35 -8.23
CA LYS A 7 -8.17 1.73 -9.06
C LYS A 7 -7.60 0.43 -9.59
N PRO A 8 -8.02 -0.72 -9.03
CA PRO A 8 -7.34 -1.98 -9.28
C PRO A 8 -7.65 -2.64 -10.63
N GLY A 9 -8.60 -2.09 -11.37
CA GLY A 9 -8.96 -2.62 -12.67
C GLY A 9 -10.21 -3.48 -12.63
N ILE A 10 -10.09 -4.74 -13.04
CA ILE A 10 -11.25 -5.59 -13.34
C ILE A 10 -12.18 -5.82 -12.14
N CYS A 11 -11.68 -5.88 -10.93
CA CYS A 11 -12.52 -6.08 -9.75
C CYS A 11 -13.34 -4.83 -9.38
N GLY A 12 -12.91 -3.64 -9.77
CA GLY A 12 -13.64 -2.40 -9.58
C GLY A 12 -13.66 -1.83 -8.17
N PHE A 13 -13.01 -2.45 -7.19
CA PHE A 13 -13.01 -1.98 -5.81
C PHE A 13 -11.92 -0.93 -5.58
N THR A 14 -12.26 0.35 -5.76
CA THR A 14 -11.31 1.44 -5.49
C THR A 14 -10.91 1.44 -4.03
N THR A 15 -9.61 1.58 -3.79
CA THR A 15 -9.03 1.64 -2.45
C THR A 15 -8.40 3.00 -2.23
N THR A 16 -8.65 3.58 -1.05
CA THR A 16 -8.00 4.82 -0.62
C THR A 16 -7.10 4.51 0.57
N VAL A 17 -5.86 4.96 0.49
CA VAL A 17 -4.87 4.80 1.56
C VAL A 17 -4.42 6.17 2.01
N GLU A 18 -4.45 6.40 3.32
CA GLU A 18 -3.90 7.61 3.92
C GLU A 18 -2.73 7.21 4.82
N VAL A 19 -1.61 7.91 4.69
CA VAL A 19 -0.41 7.65 5.48
C VAL A 19 -0.02 8.91 6.23
N ASN A 20 0.17 8.78 7.54
CA ASN A 20 0.61 9.88 8.39
C ASN A 20 1.90 9.49 9.10
N LYS A 21 2.93 10.33 8.95
CA LYS A 21 4.20 10.12 9.61
C LYS A 21 4.08 10.52 11.09
N ASN A 22 4.42 9.60 12.00
CA ASN A 22 4.32 9.81 13.44
C ASN A 22 5.68 9.98 14.11
N GLY A 23 6.76 9.96 13.33
CA GLY A 23 8.13 10.03 13.81
C GLY A 23 9.06 9.59 12.70
N MET A 24 10.35 9.48 13.02
CA MET A 24 11.34 9.16 11.99
C MET A 24 11.12 7.76 11.38
N ARG A 25 10.69 6.79 12.19
CA ARG A 25 10.55 5.40 11.77
C ARG A 25 9.16 4.83 11.98
N SER A 26 8.14 5.69 11.99
CA SER A 26 6.77 5.22 12.19
C SER A 26 5.79 5.99 11.33
N CYS A 27 4.93 5.27 10.65
CA CYS A 27 3.79 5.81 9.92
C CYS A 27 2.53 5.06 10.31
N SER A 28 1.42 5.80 10.43
CA SER A 28 0.10 5.22 10.61
C SER A 28 -0.59 5.13 9.26
N LEU A 29 -1.28 4.02 9.01
CA LEU A 29 -2.03 3.81 7.78
C LEU A 29 -3.52 3.68 8.04
N THR A 30 -4.32 4.30 7.18
CA THR A 30 -5.75 4.09 7.12
C THR A 30 -6.09 3.61 5.72
N VAL A 31 -6.64 2.41 5.61
CA VAL A 31 -6.99 1.79 4.32
C VAL A 31 -8.51 1.66 4.24
N LYS A 32 -9.11 2.24 3.21
CA LYS A 32 -10.55 2.20 2.97
C LYS A 32 -10.82 1.54 1.64
N SER A 33 -11.63 0.47 1.65
CA SER A 33 -11.99 -0.28 0.45
C SER A 33 -13.28 -1.06 0.70
N ASP A 34 -14.03 -1.31 -0.36
CA ASP A 34 -15.19 -2.21 -0.31
C ASP A 34 -14.77 -3.67 -0.47
N CYS A 35 -13.53 -3.94 -0.84
CA CYS A 35 -12.99 -5.29 -0.95
C CYS A 35 -12.67 -5.87 0.42
N SER A 36 -13.32 -6.99 0.78
CA SER A 36 -13.11 -7.61 2.09
C SER A 36 -11.67 -8.06 2.32
N HIS A 37 -10.98 -8.48 1.26
CA HIS A 37 -9.57 -8.88 1.35
C HIS A 37 -8.67 -7.69 1.67
N ILE A 38 -8.94 -6.53 1.07
CA ILE A 38 -8.20 -5.30 1.34
C ILE A 38 -8.48 -4.78 2.75
N GLN A 39 -9.72 -4.93 3.22
CA GLN A 39 -10.05 -4.55 4.60
C GLN A 39 -9.22 -5.37 5.59
N LYS A 40 -9.05 -6.66 5.35
CA LYS A 40 -8.19 -7.52 6.18
C LYS A 40 -6.73 -7.11 6.10
N LEU A 41 -6.27 -6.77 4.89
CA LEU A 41 -4.90 -6.27 4.70
C LEU A 41 -4.67 -5.00 5.52
N GLY A 42 -5.57 -4.04 5.42
CA GLY A 42 -5.47 -2.78 6.17
C GLY A 42 -5.43 -2.98 7.67
N ALA A 43 -6.22 -3.94 8.18
CA ALA A 43 -6.24 -4.25 9.61
C ALA A 43 -4.88 -4.74 10.13
N LYS A 44 -4.06 -5.36 9.27
CA LYS A 44 -2.72 -5.84 9.63
C LYS A 44 -1.64 -4.77 9.54
N LEU A 45 -1.95 -3.61 8.97
CA LEU A 45 -0.95 -2.59 8.63
C LEU A 45 -1.24 -1.23 9.27
N ALA A 46 -1.86 -1.21 10.46
CA ALA A 46 -2.23 0.03 11.12
C ALA A 46 -1.02 0.94 11.38
N GLU A 47 0.13 0.35 11.67
CA GLU A 47 1.37 1.09 11.92
C GLU A 47 2.55 0.33 11.32
N ILE A 48 3.45 1.06 10.63
CA ILE A 48 4.60 0.45 9.95
C ILE A 48 5.84 1.33 10.12
N ASP A 49 7.02 0.72 9.88
CA ASP A 49 8.30 1.43 9.79
C ASP A 49 8.60 1.65 8.30
N PRO A 50 8.59 2.91 7.82
CA PRO A 50 8.75 3.18 6.39
C PRO A 50 10.08 2.68 5.81
N PHE A 51 11.15 2.67 6.60
CA PHE A 51 12.45 2.20 6.11
C PHE A 51 12.49 0.70 5.88
N ARG A 52 11.62 -0.06 6.55
CA ARG A 52 11.49 -1.50 6.31
C ARG A 52 10.62 -1.80 5.11
N GLU A 53 9.66 -0.91 4.81
CA GLU A 53 8.73 -1.12 3.71
C GLU A 53 9.35 -0.86 2.33
N ILE A 54 10.42 -0.07 2.27
CA ILE A 54 11.08 0.23 1.00
C ILE A 54 12.24 -0.71 0.69
N ASP A 55 12.59 -1.61 1.60
CA ASP A 55 13.71 -2.53 1.43
C ASP A 55 13.20 -3.91 0.99
N PRO A 56 13.55 -4.38 -0.22
CA PRO A 56 13.08 -5.68 -0.70
C PRO A 56 13.83 -6.87 -0.10
N ARG A 57 14.93 -6.63 0.64
CA ARG A 57 15.80 -7.69 1.14
C ARG A 57 15.20 -8.40 2.36
N GLY A 58 15.74 -9.58 2.66
CA GLY A 58 15.30 -10.38 3.80
C GLY A 58 13.87 -10.84 3.63
N GLU A 59 13.04 -10.62 4.64
CA GLU A 59 11.63 -10.96 4.60
C GLU A 59 10.81 -10.01 3.72
N GLY A 60 11.42 -8.90 3.31
CA GLY A 60 10.76 -7.89 2.51
C GLY A 60 9.78 -7.03 3.29
N PRO A 61 9.01 -6.19 2.61
CA PRO A 61 8.06 -5.29 3.25
C PRO A 61 6.93 -6.04 3.97
N ALA A 62 6.52 -5.51 5.13
CA ALA A 62 5.37 -6.03 5.86
C ALA A 62 4.10 -5.97 5.02
N VAL A 63 3.98 -4.96 4.15
CA VAL A 63 2.85 -4.83 3.22
C VAL A 63 2.71 -6.07 2.36
N PHE A 64 3.81 -6.56 1.76
CA PHE A 64 3.76 -7.75 0.91
C PHE A 64 3.51 -9.02 1.71
N ARG A 65 4.07 -9.13 2.93
CA ARG A 65 3.80 -10.29 3.79
C ARG A 65 2.34 -10.35 4.19
N ALA A 66 1.76 -9.21 4.58
CA ALA A 66 0.34 -9.14 4.91
C ALA A 66 -0.53 -9.44 3.69
N ALA A 67 -0.12 -8.97 2.51
CA ALA A 67 -0.84 -9.25 1.27
C ALA A 67 -0.84 -10.74 0.93
N ALA A 68 0.26 -11.46 1.18
CA ALA A 68 0.34 -12.89 0.95
C ALA A 68 -0.69 -13.65 1.80
N ASP A 69 -1.00 -13.15 2.99
CA ASP A 69 -1.95 -13.79 3.90
C ASP A 69 -3.41 -13.42 3.63
N THR A 70 -3.67 -12.34 2.92
CA THR A 70 -5.03 -11.77 2.83
C THR A 70 -5.57 -11.68 1.41
N LEU A 71 -4.70 -11.50 0.41
CA LEU A 71 -5.17 -11.30 -0.96
C LEU A 71 -5.28 -12.61 -1.71
N PRO A 72 -6.31 -12.78 -2.57
CA PRO A 72 -6.51 -14.03 -3.30
C PRO A 72 -5.57 -14.20 -4.50
N HIS A 73 -4.87 -13.15 -4.92
CA HIS A 73 -3.96 -13.21 -6.06
C HIS A 73 -2.87 -12.13 -5.94
N PRO A 74 -1.68 -12.36 -6.55
CA PRO A 74 -0.55 -11.45 -6.41
C PRO A 74 -0.64 -10.20 -7.29
N ALA A 75 -1.53 -10.16 -8.28
CA ALA A 75 -1.58 -9.07 -9.24
C ALA A 75 -2.31 -7.82 -8.75
N CYS A 76 -2.89 -7.86 -7.56
CA CYS A 76 -3.58 -6.70 -7.00
C CYS A 76 -2.60 -5.53 -6.82
N PRO A 77 -2.88 -4.33 -7.38
CA PRO A 77 -1.95 -3.20 -7.29
C PRO A 77 -1.99 -2.46 -5.95
N VAL A 78 -2.91 -2.82 -5.05
CA VAL A 78 -3.05 -2.11 -3.77
C VAL A 78 -1.78 -2.13 -2.93
N PRO A 79 -1.08 -3.28 -2.76
CA PRO A 79 0.17 -3.27 -1.99
C PRO A 79 1.21 -2.30 -2.53
N VAL A 80 1.39 -2.22 -3.84
CA VAL A 80 2.31 -1.27 -4.47
C VAL A 80 1.87 0.17 -4.19
N GLY A 81 0.58 0.45 -4.31
CA GLY A 81 0.04 1.78 -4.02
C GLY A 81 0.26 2.20 -2.56
N ILE A 82 0.14 1.26 -1.63
CA ILE A 82 0.42 1.52 -0.21
C ILE A 82 1.88 1.92 -0.02
N ILE A 83 2.82 1.16 -0.60
CA ILE A 83 4.25 1.44 -0.49
C ILE A 83 4.58 2.80 -1.12
N LYS A 84 3.99 3.12 -2.27
CA LYS A 84 4.21 4.42 -2.89
C LYS A 84 3.74 5.57 -1.99
N ALA A 85 2.61 5.43 -1.34
CA ALA A 85 2.13 6.45 -0.39
C ALA A 85 3.08 6.59 0.80
N ILE A 86 3.61 5.48 1.30
CA ILE A 86 4.61 5.48 2.38
C ILE A 86 5.87 6.23 1.95
N GLU A 87 6.36 5.97 0.74
CA GLU A 87 7.53 6.66 0.20
C GLU A 87 7.32 8.17 0.11
N VAL A 88 6.14 8.60 -0.36
CA VAL A 88 5.81 10.03 -0.48
C VAL A 88 5.76 10.68 0.90
N GLU A 89 5.07 10.06 1.85
CA GLU A 89 4.95 10.62 3.20
C GLU A 89 6.30 10.71 3.91
N SER A 90 7.19 9.76 3.63
CA SER A 90 8.51 9.70 4.25
C SER A 90 9.55 10.58 3.57
N GLY A 91 9.19 11.29 2.52
CA GLY A 91 10.10 12.16 1.79
C GLY A 91 11.08 11.41 0.87
N LEU A 92 10.78 10.14 0.58
CA LEU A 92 11.68 9.29 -0.21
C LEU A 92 11.32 9.29 -1.71
N ALA A 93 10.14 9.80 -2.06
CA ALA A 93 9.70 9.90 -3.44
C ALA A 93 8.78 11.10 -3.61
N LEU A 94 8.74 11.62 -4.84
CA LEU A 94 7.79 12.68 -5.20
C LEU A 94 6.43 12.08 -5.54
N PRO A 95 5.33 12.80 -5.22
CA PRO A 95 3.99 12.32 -5.56
C PRO A 95 3.76 12.40 -7.06
N ARG A 96 3.61 11.25 -7.69
CA ARG A 96 3.31 11.14 -9.11
C ARG A 96 2.53 9.86 -9.36
N ASP A 97 1.50 9.97 -10.18
CA ASP A 97 0.67 8.83 -10.54
C ASP A 97 1.47 7.78 -11.30
N VAL A 98 1.13 6.53 -11.06
CA VAL A 98 1.65 5.39 -11.81
C VAL A 98 0.53 4.86 -12.71
N GLU A 99 0.89 4.38 -13.88
CA GLU A 99 -0.06 3.91 -14.85
C GLU A 99 0.35 2.54 -15.39
N ILE A 100 -0.62 1.64 -15.54
CA ILE A 100 -0.43 0.31 -16.12
C ILE A 100 -1.52 0.13 -17.18
N LYS A 101 -1.13 0.07 -18.45
CA LYS A 101 -2.05 -0.16 -19.56
C LYS A 101 -1.86 -1.57 -20.08
N LEU A 102 -2.94 -2.32 -20.22
CA LEU A 102 -2.90 -3.71 -20.64
C LEU A 102 -3.63 -3.87 -21.98
N SER A 103 -3.02 -4.63 -22.86
CA SER A 103 -3.63 -4.98 -24.15
C SER A 103 -3.30 -6.44 -24.51
N LYS A 104 -4.12 -7.02 -25.40
CA LYS A 104 -3.91 -8.38 -25.86
C LYS A 104 -3.50 -8.38 -27.33
#